data_fbebab30c44dbfd9017511962343078e
#
_entry.id   fbebab30c44dbfd9017511962343078e
#
_cell.length_a   1.000
_cell.length_b   1.000
_cell.length_c   1.000
_cell.angle_alpha   90.00
_cell.angle_beta   90.00
_cell.angle_gamma   90.00
#
_symmetry.space_group_name_H-M   'P 1'
#
loop_
_entity.id
_entity.type
_entity.pdbx_description
1 polymer ?
#
loop_
_entity_poly.entity_id
_entity_poly.type
_entity_poly.pdbx_seq_one_letter_code
_entity_poly.pdbx_strand_id
1 'polypeptide(L)'
;MSDSLLVLAPLALCAGGVALFVFRASPRATFVMWAFVLFLVPIWIGVTVGFFWAAITLVTLAAIASNFADVRLTVADAFVAGFALLVLILFALQLATLSHTVIAILQWVIPYVWGRMVLERVPALFVTRTIAAFATIAAVLAVIEFSTGSNLFVLIPGSGPFAEWSGLQPRSDFLRAEGAFGHAIALGASLAMASAFVLGTRWPAPVIVLSLAVIVGAVVASFSRIGLVTVALTIAVSLIAMPGIRRAARWWVGVGGVAALAILVPFLGDVFSDAGEEAGGSADYRSGLFTLVSEVQLFGSAGDWQGRIEGGVYLGTFARSVDNTMLLIALRFGWVPVLLVSALLVVLVLNLLRGRTNPATIAVVCQLPALFAVALITQFGSFLWFLAGLAVAWSAMQDDAAAMRGRLDQPLLRRLEPVGGASS
;
A
#
# COMPACT_ATOMS: atom_id res chain seq x y z
N MET A 1 -37.90 -3.61 -13.83
CA MET A 1 -36.68 -2.84 -14.15
C MET A 1 -37.18 -1.45 -14.47
N SER A 2 -36.76 -0.44 -13.73
CA SER A 2 -37.24 0.95 -13.97
C SER A 2 -36.65 1.46 -15.29
N ASP A 3 -37.43 2.27 -16.04
CA ASP A 3 -37.03 2.86 -17.33
C ASP A 3 -35.70 3.62 -17.25
N SER A 4 -35.34 4.08 -16.06
CA SER A 4 -34.03 4.70 -15.77
C SER A 4 -32.84 3.74 -15.96
N LEU A 5 -32.98 2.45 -15.66
CA LEU A 5 -31.90 1.47 -15.86
C LEU A 5 -31.63 1.21 -17.34
N LEU A 6 -32.67 1.26 -18.19
CA LEU A 6 -32.54 1.06 -19.64
C LEU A 6 -31.76 2.20 -20.33
N VAL A 7 -31.79 3.40 -19.77
CA VAL A 7 -31.04 4.55 -20.28
C VAL A 7 -29.65 4.65 -19.64
N LEU A 8 -29.53 4.40 -18.34
CA LEU A 8 -28.27 4.53 -17.61
C LEU A 8 -27.25 3.43 -17.97
N ALA A 9 -27.70 2.20 -18.25
CA ALA A 9 -26.78 1.12 -18.61
C ALA A 9 -26.02 1.36 -19.93
N PRO A 10 -26.65 1.76 -21.06
CA PRO A 10 -25.92 2.13 -22.27
C PRO A 10 -24.98 3.31 -22.07
N LEU A 11 -25.40 4.36 -21.33
CA LEU A 11 -24.55 5.52 -21.02
C LEU A 11 -23.33 5.12 -20.21
N ALA A 12 -23.50 4.26 -19.20
CA ALA A 12 -22.38 3.73 -18.39
C ALA A 12 -21.43 2.88 -19.25
N LEU A 13 -21.95 2.06 -20.17
CA LEU A 13 -21.14 1.26 -21.10
C LEU A 13 -20.37 2.17 -22.08
N CYS A 14 -21.02 3.20 -22.63
CA CYS A 14 -20.35 4.17 -23.50
C CYS A 14 -19.27 4.94 -22.75
N ALA A 15 -19.57 5.45 -21.56
CA ALA A 15 -18.60 6.16 -20.72
C ALA A 15 -17.42 5.25 -20.33
N GLY A 16 -17.69 4.01 -19.97
CA GLY A 16 -16.68 2.98 -19.71
C GLY A 16 -15.80 2.68 -20.93
N GLY A 17 -16.40 2.53 -22.10
CA GLY A 17 -15.69 2.32 -23.37
C GLY A 17 -14.79 3.51 -23.72
N VAL A 18 -15.28 4.75 -23.60
CA VAL A 18 -14.48 5.95 -23.80
C VAL A 18 -13.33 6.03 -22.79
N ALA A 19 -13.59 5.74 -21.51
CA ALA A 19 -12.55 5.72 -20.49
C ALA A 19 -11.46 4.69 -20.79
N LEU A 20 -11.83 3.47 -21.19
CA LEU A 20 -10.89 2.42 -21.59
C LEU A 20 -10.05 2.83 -22.83
N PHE A 21 -10.68 3.49 -23.80
CA PHE A 21 -9.98 4.00 -24.97
C PHE A 21 -8.96 5.08 -24.60
N VAL A 22 -9.35 6.06 -23.77
CA VAL A 22 -8.45 7.11 -23.24
C VAL A 22 -7.31 6.50 -22.43
N PHE A 23 -7.61 5.50 -21.59
CA PHE A 23 -6.60 4.80 -20.79
C PHE A 23 -5.60 4.05 -21.66
N ARG A 24 -6.07 3.40 -22.73
CA ARG A 24 -5.18 2.72 -23.69
C ARG A 24 -4.33 3.71 -24.48
N ALA A 25 -4.89 4.85 -24.86
CA ALA A 25 -4.17 5.90 -25.63
C ALA A 25 -3.11 6.62 -24.78
N SER A 26 -3.33 6.72 -23.46
CA SER A 26 -2.42 7.44 -22.55
C SER A 26 -2.16 6.69 -21.24
N PRO A 27 -1.18 5.78 -21.19
CA PRO A 27 -0.81 5.06 -19.96
C PRO A 27 -0.46 5.99 -18.79
N ARG A 28 0.12 7.17 -19.08
CA ARG A 28 0.41 8.18 -18.06
C ARG A 28 -0.87 8.77 -17.45
N ALA A 29 -1.87 9.09 -18.26
CA ALA A 29 -3.16 9.57 -17.78
C ALA A 29 -3.88 8.52 -16.95
N THR A 30 -3.82 7.25 -17.36
CA THR A 30 -4.33 6.12 -16.59
C THR A 30 -3.70 6.07 -15.20
N PHE A 31 -2.38 6.18 -15.12
CA PHE A 31 -1.67 6.16 -13.85
C PHE A 31 -2.00 7.38 -12.97
N VAL A 32 -2.11 8.56 -13.56
CA VAL A 32 -2.55 9.79 -12.85
C VAL A 32 -3.96 9.60 -12.28
N MET A 33 -4.91 9.08 -13.08
CA MET A 33 -6.26 8.81 -12.61
C MET A 33 -6.29 7.76 -11.49
N TRP A 34 -5.51 6.70 -11.61
CA TRP A 34 -5.39 5.68 -10.57
C TRP A 34 -4.85 6.27 -9.26
N ALA A 35 -3.79 7.08 -9.33
CA ALA A 35 -3.23 7.74 -8.15
C ALA A 35 -4.18 8.78 -7.56
N PHE A 36 -4.92 9.54 -8.39
CA PHE A 36 -5.96 10.44 -7.95
C PHE A 36 -7.04 9.68 -7.15
N VAL A 37 -7.55 8.57 -7.68
CA VAL A 37 -8.57 7.78 -7.02
C VAL A 37 -8.03 7.17 -5.73
N LEU A 38 -6.78 6.67 -5.72
CA LEU A 38 -6.16 6.10 -4.53
C LEU A 38 -6.07 7.10 -3.36
N PHE A 39 -5.65 8.34 -3.62
CA PHE A 39 -5.35 9.31 -2.56
C PHE A 39 -6.49 10.28 -2.26
N LEU A 40 -7.40 10.52 -3.20
CA LEU A 40 -8.38 11.61 -3.12
C LEU A 40 -9.84 11.16 -3.31
N VAL A 41 -10.10 9.90 -3.63
CA VAL A 41 -11.48 9.39 -3.70
C VAL A 41 -11.73 8.47 -2.53
N PRO A 42 -12.72 8.77 -1.67
CA PRO A 42 -13.03 7.93 -0.52
C PRO A 42 -13.35 6.48 -0.87
N ILE A 43 -12.96 5.55 0.03
CA ILE A 43 -13.19 4.10 -0.16
C ILE A 43 -14.67 3.74 -0.27
N TRP A 44 -15.57 4.54 0.36
CA TRP A 44 -17.01 4.35 0.30
C TRP A 44 -17.64 4.81 -1.00
N ILE A 45 -16.88 5.37 -1.93
CA ILE A 45 -17.32 5.65 -3.28
C ILE A 45 -17.15 4.40 -4.15
N GLY A 46 -18.27 3.92 -4.67
CA GLY A 46 -18.28 2.71 -5.49
C GLY A 46 -19.69 2.34 -5.95
N VAL A 47 -19.83 1.16 -6.50
CA VAL A 47 -21.09 0.62 -7.02
C VAL A 47 -21.36 -0.75 -6.38
N THR A 48 -22.59 -0.98 -5.95
CA THR A 48 -23.02 -2.27 -5.40
C THR A 48 -23.73 -3.09 -6.48
N VAL A 49 -23.07 -4.13 -7.00
CA VAL A 49 -23.63 -5.11 -7.93
C VAL A 49 -23.14 -6.49 -7.51
N GLY A 50 -24.00 -7.25 -6.84
CA GLY A 50 -23.64 -8.52 -6.20
C GLY A 50 -22.82 -8.31 -4.93
N PHE A 51 -21.72 -7.56 -5.02
CA PHE A 51 -20.91 -7.04 -3.91
C PHE A 51 -20.47 -5.59 -4.21
N PHE A 52 -19.83 -4.95 -3.25
CA PHE A 52 -19.42 -3.57 -3.40
C PHE A 52 -18.08 -3.46 -4.17
N TRP A 53 -18.11 -2.70 -5.26
CA TRP A 53 -16.97 -2.36 -6.09
C TRP A 53 -16.49 -0.96 -5.76
N ALA A 54 -15.45 -0.83 -4.97
CA ALA A 54 -14.86 0.47 -4.68
C ALA A 54 -14.28 1.12 -5.94
N ALA A 55 -14.28 2.44 -6.02
CA ALA A 55 -13.75 3.19 -7.17
C ALA A 55 -12.30 2.79 -7.48
N ILE A 56 -11.45 2.59 -6.47
CA ILE A 56 -10.05 2.17 -6.67
C ILE A 56 -9.96 0.78 -7.33
N THR A 57 -10.84 -0.15 -6.97
CA THR A 57 -10.89 -1.48 -7.61
C THR A 57 -11.27 -1.37 -9.08
N LEU A 58 -12.32 -0.60 -9.40
CA LEU A 58 -12.78 -0.41 -10.78
C LEU A 58 -11.70 0.24 -11.65
N VAL A 59 -11.04 1.28 -11.16
CA VAL A 59 -9.97 1.96 -11.90
C VAL A 59 -8.74 1.05 -12.05
N THR A 60 -8.42 0.22 -11.04
CA THR A 60 -7.32 -0.75 -11.15
C THR A 60 -7.59 -1.80 -12.23
N LEU A 61 -8.80 -2.35 -12.28
CA LEU A 61 -9.21 -3.29 -13.33
C LEU A 61 -9.19 -2.64 -14.71
N ALA A 62 -9.72 -1.42 -14.85
CA ALA A 62 -9.69 -0.67 -16.09
C ALA A 62 -8.26 -0.35 -16.53
N ALA A 63 -7.36 -0.02 -15.60
CA ALA A 63 -5.95 0.21 -15.88
C ALA A 63 -5.25 -1.04 -16.42
N ILE A 64 -5.47 -2.20 -15.80
CA ILE A 64 -4.94 -3.49 -16.26
C ILE A 64 -5.49 -3.83 -17.65
N ALA A 65 -6.82 -3.77 -17.84
CA ALA A 65 -7.47 -4.12 -19.10
C ALA A 65 -6.98 -3.24 -20.27
N SER A 66 -6.76 -1.94 -20.01
CA SER A 66 -6.33 -0.99 -21.03
C SER A 66 -4.83 -1.02 -21.32
N ASN A 67 -4.00 -1.39 -20.33
CA ASN A 67 -2.54 -1.33 -20.42
C ASN A 67 -1.90 -2.70 -20.24
N PHE A 68 -2.61 -3.76 -20.63
CA PHE A 68 -2.05 -5.11 -20.53
C PHE A 68 -0.66 -5.18 -21.19
N ALA A 69 0.30 -5.76 -20.49
CA ALA A 69 1.66 -5.93 -20.94
C ALA A 69 2.19 -7.28 -20.46
N ASP A 70 3.03 -7.90 -21.29
CA ASP A 70 3.73 -9.10 -20.91
C ASP A 70 4.82 -8.75 -19.89
N VAL A 71 4.72 -9.34 -18.71
CA VAL A 71 5.70 -9.16 -17.64
C VAL A 71 6.51 -10.44 -17.45
N ARG A 72 7.82 -10.29 -17.28
CA ARG A 72 8.67 -11.41 -16.93
C ARG A 72 8.35 -11.88 -15.52
N LEU A 73 7.89 -13.13 -15.41
CA LEU A 73 7.58 -13.74 -14.12
C LEU A 73 8.83 -13.95 -13.28
N THR A 74 8.71 -13.71 -11.99
CA THR A 74 9.77 -13.88 -10.99
C THR A 74 9.32 -14.85 -9.90
N VAL A 75 10.22 -15.24 -9.00
CA VAL A 75 9.89 -16.05 -7.83
C VAL A 75 8.83 -15.37 -6.92
N ALA A 76 8.87 -14.05 -6.83
CA ALA A 76 7.87 -13.28 -6.09
C ALA A 76 6.46 -13.44 -6.68
N ASP A 77 6.36 -13.45 -8.01
CA ASP A 77 5.08 -13.66 -8.71
C ASP A 77 4.52 -15.07 -8.45
N ALA A 78 5.40 -16.09 -8.33
CA ALA A 78 4.97 -17.43 -8.00
C ALA A 78 4.36 -17.54 -6.60
N PHE A 79 4.87 -16.79 -5.60
CA PHE A 79 4.27 -16.73 -4.27
C PHE A 79 2.90 -16.07 -4.30
N VAL A 80 2.74 -14.95 -5.04
CA VAL A 80 1.45 -14.26 -5.16
C VAL A 80 0.45 -15.09 -5.95
N ALA A 81 0.88 -15.74 -7.03
CA ALA A 81 0.02 -16.64 -7.81
C ALA A 81 -0.41 -17.86 -6.98
N GLY A 82 0.51 -18.44 -6.20
CA GLY A 82 0.23 -19.51 -5.25
C GLY A 82 -0.78 -19.08 -4.17
N PHE A 83 -0.61 -17.88 -3.62
CA PHE A 83 -1.57 -17.30 -2.68
C PHE A 83 -2.95 -17.12 -3.32
N ALA A 84 -3.03 -16.53 -4.51
CA ALA A 84 -4.29 -16.32 -5.22
C ALA A 84 -4.99 -17.64 -5.54
N LEU A 85 -4.25 -18.61 -6.09
CA LEU A 85 -4.76 -19.93 -6.42
C LEU A 85 -5.30 -20.65 -5.16
N LEU A 86 -4.53 -20.60 -4.08
CA LEU A 86 -4.93 -21.25 -2.82
C LEU A 86 -6.19 -20.61 -2.25
N VAL A 87 -6.31 -19.26 -2.24
CA VAL A 87 -7.52 -18.55 -1.81
C VAL A 87 -8.73 -18.97 -2.63
N LEU A 88 -8.59 -19.12 -3.96
CA LEU A 88 -9.67 -19.59 -4.84
C LEU A 88 -10.05 -21.06 -4.57
N ILE A 89 -9.08 -21.92 -4.33
CA ILE A 89 -9.32 -23.32 -3.95
C ILE A 89 -10.05 -23.39 -2.61
N LEU A 90 -9.61 -22.63 -1.60
CA LEU A 90 -10.26 -22.59 -0.29
C LEU A 90 -11.73 -22.12 -0.40
N PHE A 91 -11.99 -21.13 -1.26
CA PHE A 91 -13.37 -20.72 -1.56
C PHE A 91 -14.18 -21.83 -2.25
N ALA A 92 -13.63 -22.49 -3.26
CA ALA A 92 -14.30 -23.57 -3.96
C ALA A 92 -14.63 -24.76 -3.04
N LEU A 93 -13.77 -25.02 -2.04
CA LEU A 93 -13.96 -26.03 -1.00
C LEU A 93 -14.84 -25.56 0.17
N GLN A 94 -15.38 -24.32 0.11
CA GLN A 94 -16.18 -23.68 1.18
C GLN A 94 -15.41 -23.50 2.51
N LEU A 95 -14.09 -23.52 2.45
CA LEU A 95 -13.19 -23.25 3.59
C LEU A 95 -12.85 -21.75 3.74
N ALA A 96 -13.28 -20.91 2.82
CA ALA A 96 -13.19 -19.46 2.90
C ALA A 96 -14.47 -18.81 2.40
N THR A 97 -14.85 -17.65 2.97
CA THR A 97 -16.07 -16.94 2.56
C THR A 97 -15.87 -16.17 1.25
N LEU A 98 -16.96 -15.91 0.53
CA LEU A 98 -16.93 -15.07 -0.68
C LEU A 98 -16.34 -13.68 -0.38
N SER A 99 -16.75 -13.05 0.73
CA SER A 99 -16.27 -11.72 1.11
C SER A 99 -14.76 -11.70 1.29
N HIS A 100 -14.19 -12.66 2.02
CA HIS A 100 -12.75 -12.75 2.24
C HIS A 100 -11.99 -12.99 0.93
N THR A 101 -12.52 -13.86 0.07
CA THR A 101 -11.94 -14.17 -1.24
C THR A 101 -11.94 -12.95 -2.16
N VAL A 102 -13.07 -12.25 -2.25
CA VAL A 102 -13.20 -11.02 -3.06
C VAL A 102 -12.22 -9.95 -2.59
N ILE A 103 -12.10 -9.73 -1.27
CA ILE A 103 -11.12 -8.78 -0.72
C ILE A 103 -9.70 -9.19 -1.11
N ALA A 104 -9.32 -10.45 -0.90
CA ALA A 104 -7.97 -10.93 -1.19
C ALA A 104 -7.63 -10.80 -2.70
N ILE A 105 -8.54 -11.16 -3.58
CA ILE A 105 -8.30 -11.09 -5.02
C ILE A 105 -8.35 -9.64 -5.52
N LEU A 106 -9.44 -8.91 -5.24
CA LEU A 106 -9.66 -7.60 -5.84
C LEU A 106 -8.90 -6.45 -5.18
N GLN A 107 -8.66 -6.52 -3.86
CA GLN A 107 -7.99 -5.44 -3.15
C GLN A 107 -6.51 -5.71 -2.88
N TRP A 108 -6.02 -6.95 -3.05
CA TRP A 108 -4.63 -7.31 -2.83
C TRP A 108 -3.96 -7.79 -4.12
N VAL A 109 -4.42 -8.92 -4.69
CA VAL A 109 -3.76 -9.52 -5.86
C VAL A 109 -3.87 -8.64 -7.11
N ILE A 110 -5.04 -8.06 -7.40
CA ILE A 110 -5.24 -7.20 -8.57
C ILE A 110 -4.38 -5.93 -8.52
N PRO A 111 -4.29 -5.18 -7.40
CA PRO A 111 -3.32 -4.08 -7.29
C PRO A 111 -1.85 -4.52 -7.45
N TYR A 112 -1.46 -5.71 -6.94
CA TYR A 112 -0.13 -6.25 -7.18
C TYR A 112 0.15 -6.42 -8.67
N VAL A 113 -0.79 -7.03 -9.41
CA VAL A 113 -0.68 -7.21 -10.87
C VAL A 113 -0.52 -5.86 -11.57
N TRP A 114 -1.31 -4.84 -11.20
CA TRP A 114 -1.15 -3.49 -11.73
C TRP A 114 0.24 -2.91 -11.44
N GLY A 115 0.74 -3.09 -10.21
CA GLY A 115 2.10 -2.67 -9.83
C GLY A 115 3.19 -3.34 -10.67
N ARG A 116 2.99 -4.63 -11.04
CA ARG A 116 3.91 -5.38 -11.92
C ARG A 116 3.95 -4.82 -13.34
N MET A 117 2.80 -4.34 -13.84
CA MET A 117 2.64 -3.95 -15.24
C MET A 117 2.97 -2.47 -15.52
N VAL A 118 2.80 -1.60 -14.54
CA VAL A 118 2.82 -0.14 -14.76
C VAL A 118 4.14 0.36 -15.37
N LEU A 119 5.28 -0.20 -14.97
CA LEU A 119 6.60 0.23 -15.45
C LEU A 119 6.90 -0.17 -16.90
N GLU A 120 6.16 -1.10 -17.46
CA GLU A 120 6.29 -1.47 -18.89
C GLU A 120 5.84 -0.34 -19.82
N ARG A 121 4.94 0.52 -19.34
CA ARG A 121 4.34 1.60 -20.16
C ARG A 121 4.54 3.00 -19.58
N VAL A 122 4.86 3.12 -18.30
CA VAL A 122 5.00 4.40 -17.60
C VAL A 122 6.40 4.52 -17.02
N PRO A 123 7.16 5.58 -17.35
CA PRO A 123 8.51 5.76 -16.82
C PRO A 123 8.53 5.81 -15.29
N ALA A 124 9.49 5.12 -14.66
CA ALA A 124 9.62 5.01 -13.21
C ALA A 124 9.66 6.38 -12.49
N LEU A 125 10.34 7.38 -13.07
CA LEU A 125 10.38 8.73 -12.50
C LEU A 125 9.01 9.42 -12.55
N PHE A 126 8.20 9.16 -13.58
CA PHE A 126 6.83 9.67 -13.67
C PHE A 126 5.95 9.05 -12.58
N VAL A 127 6.01 7.71 -12.40
CA VAL A 127 5.33 6.99 -11.32
C VAL A 127 5.70 7.59 -9.97
N THR A 128 7.01 7.76 -9.72
CA THR A 128 7.54 8.33 -8.48
C THR A 128 6.97 9.72 -8.19
N ARG A 129 7.00 10.62 -9.20
CA ARG A 129 6.51 11.99 -9.05
C ARG A 129 5.01 12.07 -8.87
N THR A 130 4.25 11.24 -9.55
CA THR A 130 2.79 11.20 -9.45
C THR A 130 2.36 10.74 -8.05
N ILE A 131 2.93 9.65 -7.52
CA ILE A 131 2.65 9.21 -6.15
C ILE A 131 3.02 10.30 -5.15
N ALA A 132 4.23 10.89 -5.26
CA ALA A 132 4.68 11.94 -4.37
C ALA A 132 3.76 13.18 -4.40
N ALA A 133 3.29 13.59 -5.58
CA ALA A 133 2.42 14.74 -5.73
C ALA A 133 1.04 14.50 -5.08
N PHE A 134 0.37 13.39 -5.39
CA PHE A 134 -0.94 13.11 -4.80
C PHE A 134 -0.87 12.84 -3.31
N ALA A 135 0.17 12.17 -2.82
CA ALA A 135 0.39 11.99 -1.39
C ALA A 135 0.62 13.34 -0.68
N THR A 136 1.38 14.27 -1.29
CA THR A 136 1.57 15.62 -0.74
C THR A 136 0.24 16.38 -0.71
N ILE A 137 -0.58 16.30 -1.76
CA ILE A 137 -1.92 16.92 -1.78
C ILE A 137 -2.80 16.32 -0.67
N ALA A 138 -2.86 14.98 -0.56
CA ALA A 138 -3.61 14.31 0.50
C ALA A 138 -3.13 14.71 1.89
N ALA A 139 -1.81 14.87 2.08
CA ALA A 139 -1.24 15.33 3.34
C ALA A 139 -1.61 16.80 3.65
N VAL A 140 -1.63 17.71 2.66
CA VAL A 140 -2.12 19.09 2.84
C VAL A 140 -3.57 19.09 3.28
N LEU A 141 -4.43 18.30 2.63
CA LEU A 141 -5.85 18.20 2.99
C LEU A 141 -6.03 17.63 4.39
N ALA A 142 -5.22 16.65 4.80
CA ALA A 142 -5.24 16.09 6.16
C ALA A 142 -4.79 17.10 7.23
N VAL A 143 -3.81 17.95 6.93
CA VAL A 143 -3.42 19.05 7.85
C VAL A 143 -4.54 20.11 7.95
N ILE A 144 -5.20 20.43 6.84
CA ILE A 144 -6.36 21.34 6.83
C ILE A 144 -7.51 20.73 7.65
N GLU A 145 -7.81 19.44 7.42
CA GLU A 145 -8.83 18.70 8.19
C GLU A 145 -8.57 18.80 9.69
N PHE A 146 -7.35 18.50 10.12
CA PHE A 146 -6.98 18.58 11.54
C PHE A 146 -7.11 20.01 12.11
N SER A 147 -6.66 21.02 11.36
CA SER A 147 -6.68 22.42 11.82
C SER A 147 -8.08 23.03 11.84
N THR A 148 -8.98 22.56 11.00
CA THR A 148 -10.37 23.06 10.91
C THR A 148 -11.38 22.19 11.66
N GLY A 149 -10.99 20.98 12.08
CA GLY A 149 -11.91 19.98 12.64
C GLY A 149 -12.95 19.48 11.64
N SER A 150 -12.72 19.65 10.33
CA SER A 150 -13.68 19.35 9.28
C SER A 150 -13.05 18.57 8.14
N ASN A 151 -13.56 17.37 7.85
CA ASN A 151 -13.13 16.55 6.74
C ASN A 151 -14.04 16.76 5.53
N LEU A 152 -13.48 17.27 4.43
CA LEU A 152 -14.22 17.55 3.19
C LEU A 152 -14.81 16.28 2.56
N PHE A 153 -14.18 15.14 2.76
CA PHE A 153 -14.61 13.88 2.18
C PHE A 153 -15.87 13.30 2.83
N VAL A 154 -16.11 13.61 4.09
CA VAL A 154 -17.34 13.20 4.83
C VAL A 154 -18.61 13.82 4.24
N LEU A 155 -18.48 14.95 3.53
CA LEU A 155 -19.60 15.56 2.81
C LEU A 155 -20.10 14.69 1.63
N ILE A 156 -19.29 13.73 1.18
CA ILE A 156 -19.65 12.81 0.11
C ILE A 156 -20.35 11.61 0.76
N PRO A 157 -21.65 11.38 0.49
CA PRO A 157 -22.41 10.33 1.15
C PRO A 157 -21.81 8.95 0.88
N GLY A 158 -21.64 8.16 1.95
CA GLY A 158 -21.15 6.81 1.87
C GLY A 158 -22.18 5.83 1.30
N SER A 159 -21.71 4.80 0.60
CA SER A 159 -22.54 3.72 0.11
C SER A 159 -21.90 2.35 0.39
N GLY A 160 -22.75 1.30 0.51
CA GLY A 160 -22.29 -0.06 0.73
C GLY A 160 -21.65 -0.30 2.11
N PRO A 161 -20.88 -1.39 2.24
CA PRO A 161 -20.31 -1.82 3.53
C PRO A 161 -19.22 -0.89 4.07
N PHE A 162 -18.67 0.00 3.23
CA PHE A 162 -17.65 0.98 3.65
C PHE A 162 -18.25 2.32 4.06
N ALA A 163 -19.58 2.47 4.10
CA ALA A 163 -20.25 3.69 4.58
C ALA A 163 -19.93 4.00 6.06
N GLU A 164 -19.61 2.96 6.85
CA GLU A 164 -19.16 3.12 8.24
C GLU A 164 -17.88 3.95 8.39
N TRP A 165 -17.03 3.97 7.35
CA TRP A 165 -15.80 4.75 7.30
C TRP A 165 -15.99 6.22 6.90
N SER A 166 -17.23 6.63 6.63
CA SER A 166 -17.56 8.02 6.30
C SER A 166 -17.77 8.91 7.55
N GLY A 167 -17.69 8.34 8.75
CA GLY A 167 -17.82 9.07 10.03
C GLY A 167 -16.45 9.39 10.62
N LEU A 168 -16.25 10.61 11.14
CA LEU A 168 -15.02 11.00 11.83
C LEU A 168 -14.84 10.22 13.13
N GLN A 169 -13.62 9.76 13.40
CA GLN A 169 -13.29 9.02 14.62
C GLN A 169 -12.53 9.93 15.59
N PRO A 170 -13.18 10.37 16.69
CA PRO A 170 -12.50 11.14 17.72
C PRO A 170 -11.51 10.27 18.49
N ARG A 171 -10.46 10.90 19.02
CA ARG A 171 -9.57 10.31 20.03
C ARG A 171 -9.35 11.32 21.12
N SER A 172 -9.79 11.01 22.33
CA SER A 172 -9.87 11.99 23.41
C SER A 172 -10.63 13.23 22.91
N ASP A 173 -10.09 14.43 23.08
CA ASP A 173 -10.69 15.69 22.64
C ASP A 173 -10.32 16.12 21.22
N PHE A 174 -9.51 15.31 20.49
CA PHE A 174 -9.02 15.66 19.16
C PHE A 174 -9.68 14.82 18.08
N LEU A 175 -10.08 15.47 16.97
CA LEU A 175 -10.45 14.79 15.74
C LEU A 175 -9.18 14.37 15.02
N ARG A 176 -9.09 13.09 14.68
CA ARG A 176 -7.95 12.52 13.94
C ARG A 176 -8.09 12.80 12.45
N ALA A 177 -7.01 13.21 11.80
CA ALA A 177 -7.02 13.33 10.36
C ALA A 177 -7.13 11.95 9.68
N GLU A 178 -8.10 11.77 8.80
CA GLU A 178 -8.43 10.53 8.10
C GLU A 178 -8.40 10.68 6.57
N GLY A 179 -8.55 11.91 6.08
CA GLY A 179 -8.58 12.22 4.64
C GLY A 179 -9.62 11.41 3.88
N ALA A 180 -9.31 11.07 2.64
CA ALA A 180 -10.12 10.18 1.81
C ALA A 180 -10.04 8.70 2.23
N PHE A 181 -9.14 8.35 3.15
CA PHE A 181 -8.97 6.97 3.62
C PHE A 181 -10.04 6.54 4.62
N GLY A 182 -10.73 7.50 5.26
CA GLY A 182 -11.76 7.23 6.27
C GLY A 182 -11.24 6.52 7.52
N HIS A 183 -9.91 6.44 7.68
CA HIS A 183 -9.28 5.85 8.84
C HIS A 183 -7.87 6.42 9.04
N ALA A 184 -7.62 6.99 10.21
CA ALA A 184 -6.38 7.69 10.51
C ALA A 184 -5.11 6.82 10.38
N ILE A 185 -5.19 5.54 10.77
CA ILE A 185 -4.06 4.61 10.65
C ILE A 185 -3.77 4.31 9.16
N ALA A 186 -4.81 4.12 8.34
CA ALA A 186 -4.65 3.86 6.91
C ALA A 186 -4.04 5.07 6.18
N LEU A 187 -4.48 6.29 6.51
CA LEU A 187 -3.88 7.53 6.01
C LEU A 187 -2.40 7.61 6.42
N GLY A 188 -2.10 7.49 7.73
CA GLY A 188 -0.74 7.60 8.25
C GLY A 188 0.23 6.61 7.62
N ALA A 189 -0.16 5.32 7.52
CA ALA A 189 0.66 4.28 6.91
C ALA A 189 0.85 4.50 5.39
N SER A 190 -0.19 4.96 4.67
CA SER A 190 -0.09 5.26 3.24
C SER A 190 0.82 6.46 2.96
N LEU A 191 0.74 7.52 3.76
CA LEU A 191 1.63 8.67 3.67
C LEU A 191 3.07 8.31 4.04
N ALA A 192 3.26 7.43 5.03
CA ALA A 192 4.57 6.88 5.37
C ALA A 192 5.23 6.17 4.18
N MET A 193 4.51 5.29 3.48
CA MET A 193 4.99 4.64 2.25
C MET A 193 5.34 5.66 1.16
N ALA A 194 4.49 6.66 0.97
CA ALA A 194 4.67 7.68 -0.06
C ALA A 194 5.90 8.58 0.19
N SER A 195 6.38 8.71 1.43
CA SER A 195 7.57 9.48 1.78
C SER A 195 8.84 9.01 1.05
N ALA A 196 8.98 7.69 0.79
CA ALA A 196 10.07 7.15 -0.02
C ALA A 196 10.02 7.67 -1.47
N PHE A 197 8.83 7.84 -2.01
CA PHE A 197 8.65 8.37 -3.37
C PHE A 197 9.00 9.85 -3.42
N VAL A 198 8.66 10.67 -2.41
CA VAL A 198 9.07 12.08 -2.34
C VAL A 198 10.58 12.22 -2.42
N LEU A 199 11.33 11.39 -1.68
CA LEU A 199 12.80 11.37 -1.71
C LEU A 199 13.35 10.92 -3.07
N GLY A 200 12.62 10.08 -3.81
CA GLY A 200 12.98 9.59 -5.15
C GLY A 200 12.66 10.54 -6.31
N THR A 201 11.95 11.66 -6.10
CA THR A 201 11.41 12.52 -7.18
C THR A 201 12.45 13.25 -8.01
N ARG A 202 13.65 13.48 -7.48
CA ARG A 202 14.67 14.41 -8.03
C ARG A 202 14.18 15.87 -8.11
N TRP A 203 13.17 16.25 -7.33
CA TRP A 203 12.72 17.63 -7.20
C TRP A 203 13.81 18.52 -6.56
N PRO A 204 13.67 19.85 -6.62
CA PRO A 204 14.51 20.76 -5.85
C PRO A 204 14.45 20.43 -4.34
N ALA A 205 15.57 20.58 -3.63
CA ALA A 205 15.63 20.24 -2.21
C ALA A 205 14.54 20.91 -1.35
N PRO A 206 14.22 22.22 -1.53
CA PRO A 206 13.15 22.85 -0.76
C PRO A 206 11.77 22.19 -0.97
N VAL A 207 11.48 21.73 -2.20
CA VAL A 207 10.20 21.06 -2.50
C VAL A 207 10.15 19.70 -1.81
N ILE A 208 11.25 18.92 -1.82
CA ILE A 208 11.33 17.65 -1.10
C ILE A 208 11.12 17.86 0.40
N VAL A 209 11.84 18.85 0.99
CA VAL A 209 11.74 19.14 2.43
C VAL A 209 10.33 19.57 2.80
N LEU A 210 9.71 20.48 2.03
CA LEU A 210 8.35 20.95 2.29
C LEU A 210 7.32 19.81 2.17
N SER A 211 7.43 19.00 1.11
CA SER A 211 6.52 17.85 0.92
C SER A 211 6.64 16.84 2.07
N LEU A 212 7.88 16.54 2.52
CA LEU A 212 8.07 15.66 3.66
C LEU A 212 7.58 16.26 4.97
N ALA A 213 7.80 17.58 5.19
CA ALA A 213 7.32 18.26 6.38
C ALA A 213 5.79 18.19 6.47
N VAL A 214 5.08 18.42 5.36
CA VAL A 214 3.61 18.31 5.30
C VAL A 214 3.16 16.85 5.50
N ILE A 215 3.84 15.87 4.89
CA ILE A 215 3.52 14.45 5.10
C ILE A 215 3.71 14.05 6.57
N VAL A 216 4.84 14.42 7.18
CA VAL A 216 5.09 14.14 8.60
C VAL A 216 4.05 14.84 9.47
N GLY A 217 3.71 16.10 9.19
CA GLY A 217 2.65 16.85 9.87
C GLY A 217 1.29 16.15 9.79
N ALA A 218 0.92 15.64 8.62
CA ALA A 218 -0.32 14.88 8.43
C ALA A 218 -0.29 13.53 9.19
N VAL A 219 0.85 12.84 9.22
CA VAL A 219 1.02 11.60 10.01
C VAL A 219 0.90 11.90 11.51
N VAL A 220 1.47 13.01 12.00
CA VAL A 220 1.29 13.48 13.38
C VAL A 220 -0.20 13.75 13.64
N ALA A 221 -0.87 14.52 12.78
CA ALA A 221 -2.29 14.86 12.89
C ALA A 221 -3.23 13.63 12.85
N SER A 222 -2.77 12.51 12.32
CA SER A 222 -3.49 11.23 12.36
C SER A 222 -3.43 10.55 13.74
N PHE A 223 -2.56 10.97 14.65
CA PHE A 223 -2.27 10.34 15.95
C PHE A 223 -2.01 8.84 15.85
N SER A 224 -1.49 8.39 14.71
CA SER A 224 -1.16 6.99 14.48
C SER A 224 0.27 6.68 14.94
N ARG A 225 0.42 6.01 16.09
CA ARG A 225 1.74 5.58 16.61
C ARG A 225 2.51 4.79 15.55
N ILE A 226 1.84 3.85 14.90
CA ILE A 226 2.46 3.02 13.86
C ILE A 226 2.80 3.82 12.60
N GLY A 227 1.96 4.80 12.23
CA GLY A 227 2.25 5.74 11.15
C GLY A 227 3.53 6.53 11.40
N LEU A 228 3.73 7.02 12.64
CA LEU A 228 4.95 7.73 13.05
C LEU A 228 6.19 6.85 12.98
N VAL A 229 6.11 5.62 13.48
CA VAL A 229 7.22 4.66 13.41
C VAL A 229 7.57 4.35 11.95
N THR A 230 6.58 4.07 11.13
CA THR A 230 6.82 3.69 9.73
C THR A 230 7.28 4.86 8.86
N VAL A 231 6.82 6.10 9.10
CA VAL A 231 7.34 7.26 8.36
C VAL A 231 8.78 7.57 8.74
N ALA A 232 9.13 7.51 10.03
CA ALA A 232 10.50 7.70 10.50
C ALA A 232 11.43 6.63 9.91
N LEU A 233 11.02 5.34 9.96
CA LEU A 233 11.76 4.23 9.38
C LEU A 233 11.92 4.38 7.87
N THR A 234 10.86 4.76 7.14
CA THR A 234 10.89 4.93 5.69
C THR A 234 11.83 6.06 5.28
N ILE A 235 11.79 7.20 5.98
CA ILE A 235 12.71 8.32 5.72
C ILE A 235 14.14 7.90 6.04
N ALA A 236 14.41 7.30 7.20
CA ALA A 236 15.74 6.89 7.61
C ALA A 236 16.36 5.88 6.63
N VAL A 237 15.64 4.80 6.29
CA VAL A 237 16.11 3.80 5.33
C VAL A 237 16.31 4.41 3.94
N SER A 238 15.42 5.32 3.51
CA SER A 238 15.57 6.01 2.22
C SER A 238 16.84 6.86 2.19
N LEU A 239 17.12 7.64 3.26
CA LEU A 239 18.34 8.48 3.34
C LEU A 239 19.62 7.64 3.33
N ILE A 240 19.60 6.45 3.92
CA ILE A 240 20.76 5.56 3.98
C ILE A 240 20.93 4.78 2.66
N ALA A 241 19.88 4.11 2.21
CA ALA A 241 19.97 3.09 1.17
C ALA A 241 19.66 3.61 -0.25
N MET A 242 18.86 4.69 -0.42
CA MET A 242 18.43 5.10 -1.75
C MET A 242 19.50 5.90 -2.48
N PRO A 243 19.97 5.44 -3.67
CA PRO A 243 20.90 6.22 -4.48
C PRO A 243 20.20 7.42 -5.15
N GLY A 244 20.98 8.45 -5.47
CA GLY A 244 20.50 9.58 -6.27
C GLY A 244 19.73 10.67 -5.51
N ILE A 245 19.56 10.56 -4.19
CA ILE A 245 19.05 11.67 -3.37
C ILE A 245 20.09 12.81 -3.39
N ARG A 246 19.62 14.03 -3.70
CA ARG A 246 20.47 15.22 -3.71
C ARG A 246 21.11 15.43 -2.33
N ARG A 247 22.42 15.71 -2.29
CA ARG A 247 23.18 15.90 -1.04
C ARG A 247 22.54 16.95 -0.12
N ALA A 248 22.09 18.06 -0.70
CA ALA A 248 21.36 19.10 0.04
C ALA A 248 20.05 18.58 0.66
N ALA A 249 19.24 17.84 -0.09
CA ALA A 249 18.01 17.24 0.44
C ALA A 249 18.31 16.25 1.56
N ARG A 250 19.34 15.40 1.39
CA ARG A 250 19.77 14.44 2.43
C ARG A 250 20.17 15.14 3.73
N TRP A 251 20.91 16.22 3.64
CA TRP A 251 21.31 17.03 4.79
C TRP A 251 20.12 17.70 5.48
N TRP A 252 19.29 18.42 4.73
CA TRP A 252 18.15 19.15 5.31
C TRP A 252 17.10 18.23 5.90
N VAL A 253 16.82 17.10 5.23
CA VAL A 253 15.88 16.09 5.75
C VAL A 253 16.48 15.38 6.98
N GLY A 254 17.78 15.07 6.98
CA GLY A 254 18.45 14.47 8.14
C GLY A 254 18.43 15.38 9.36
N VAL A 255 18.90 16.63 9.22
CA VAL A 255 18.91 17.60 10.31
C VAL A 255 17.49 17.96 10.76
N GLY A 256 16.58 18.23 9.81
CA GLY A 256 15.19 18.53 10.11
C GLY A 256 14.47 17.35 10.77
N GLY A 257 14.79 16.12 10.39
CA GLY A 257 14.25 14.90 11.00
C GLY A 257 14.70 14.74 12.46
N VAL A 258 15.98 14.96 12.75
CA VAL A 258 16.50 14.95 14.14
C VAL A 258 15.84 16.05 14.98
N ALA A 259 15.73 17.26 14.45
CA ALA A 259 15.06 18.37 15.14
C ALA A 259 13.56 18.07 15.37
N ALA A 260 12.87 17.52 14.37
CA ALA A 260 11.46 17.10 14.49
C ALA A 260 11.29 16.01 15.56
N LEU A 261 12.15 15.01 15.60
CA LEU A 261 12.11 13.97 16.63
C LEU A 261 12.32 14.56 18.03
N ALA A 262 13.28 15.47 18.20
CA ALA A 262 13.55 16.11 19.48
C ALA A 262 12.34 16.91 20.02
N ILE A 263 11.53 17.49 19.13
CA ILE A 263 10.32 18.25 19.50
C ILE A 263 9.11 17.33 19.68
N LEU A 264 8.91 16.38 18.75
CA LEU A 264 7.73 15.56 18.70
C LEU A 264 7.71 14.44 19.75
N VAL A 265 8.87 13.88 20.11
CA VAL A 265 8.93 12.77 21.09
C VAL A 265 8.41 13.20 22.47
N PRO A 266 8.83 14.34 23.07
CA PRO A 266 8.24 14.80 24.32
C PRO A 266 6.74 15.13 24.18
N PHE A 267 6.36 15.91 23.16
CA PHE A 267 4.95 16.29 22.92
C PHE A 267 4.03 15.07 22.76
N LEU A 268 4.44 14.09 21.96
CA LEU A 268 3.66 12.86 21.79
C LEU A 268 3.68 12.00 23.05
N GLY A 269 4.78 12.03 23.83
CA GLY A 269 4.87 11.38 25.13
C GLY A 269 3.77 11.87 26.07
N ASP A 270 3.60 13.17 26.18
CA ASP A 270 2.56 13.80 27.02
C ASP A 270 1.15 13.43 26.52
N VAL A 271 0.87 13.62 25.22
CA VAL A 271 -0.43 13.27 24.61
C VAL A 271 -0.77 11.77 24.78
N PHE A 272 0.22 10.90 24.69
CA PHE A 272 0.00 9.46 24.85
C PHE A 272 -0.05 9.02 26.33
N SER A 273 0.52 9.76 27.25
CA SER A 273 0.40 9.52 28.69
C SER A 273 -0.99 9.94 29.20
N ASP A 274 -1.52 11.06 28.70
CA ASP A 274 -2.88 11.52 29.04
C ASP A 274 -3.97 10.57 28.51
N ALA A 275 -3.69 9.84 27.40
CA ALA A 275 -4.54 8.77 26.90
C ALA A 275 -4.26 7.39 27.57
N GLY A 276 -3.76 7.37 28.80
CA GLY A 276 -3.25 6.19 29.50
C GLY A 276 -4.19 4.99 29.57
N GLU A 277 -5.47 5.18 29.85
CA GLU A 277 -6.47 4.10 29.88
C GLU A 277 -6.77 3.52 28.50
N GLU A 278 -6.86 4.36 27.44
CA GLU A 278 -7.01 3.89 26.06
C GLU A 278 -5.75 3.16 25.56
N ALA A 279 -4.57 3.58 26.05
CA ALA A 279 -3.31 2.94 25.68
C ALA A 279 -3.19 1.55 26.32
N GLY A 280 -3.64 1.39 27.58
CA GLY A 280 -3.74 0.10 28.28
C GLY A 280 -4.73 -0.83 27.56
N GLY A 281 -5.94 -0.37 27.29
CA GLY A 281 -6.96 -1.15 26.56
C GLY A 281 -6.51 -1.59 25.16
N SER A 282 -5.74 -0.76 24.45
CA SER A 282 -5.18 -1.14 23.14
C SER A 282 -4.05 -2.19 23.24
N ALA A 283 -3.28 -2.18 24.33
CA ALA A 283 -2.24 -3.20 24.58
C ALA A 283 -2.87 -4.52 24.98
N ASP A 284 -3.87 -4.48 25.89
CA ASP A 284 -4.62 -5.65 26.32
C ASP A 284 -5.40 -6.29 25.16
N TYR A 285 -6.02 -5.48 24.30
CA TYR A 285 -6.65 -5.96 23.06
C TYR A 285 -5.66 -6.71 22.18
N ARG A 286 -4.46 -6.16 21.94
CA ARG A 286 -3.44 -6.82 21.12
C ARG A 286 -2.89 -8.08 21.75
N SER A 287 -2.75 -8.12 23.06
CA SER A 287 -2.35 -9.34 23.78
C SER A 287 -3.43 -10.42 23.67
N GLY A 288 -4.71 -10.03 23.76
CA GLY A 288 -5.85 -10.91 23.55
C GLY A 288 -5.92 -11.48 22.13
N LEU A 289 -5.47 -10.73 21.10
CA LEU A 289 -5.41 -11.25 19.72
C LEU A 289 -4.51 -12.48 19.57
N PHE A 290 -3.46 -12.62 20.40
CA PHE A 290 -2.58 -13.80 20.33
C PHE A 290 -3.26 -15.09 20.78
N THR A 291 -4.33 -15.02 21.55
CA THR A 291 -5.12 -16.21 21.90
C THR A 291 -5.80 -16.84 20.69
N LEU A 292 -6.11 -16.01 19.66
CA LEU A 292 -6.69 -16.47 18.40
C LEU A 292 -5.71 -17.30 17.56
N VAL A 293 -4.41 -17.25 17.85
CA VAL A 293 -3.39 -18.04 17.13
C VAL A 293 -3.65 -19.54 17.25
N SER A 294 -4.18 -20.00 18.39
CA SER A 294 -4.54 -21.41 18.61
C SER A 294 -5.70 -21.89 17.74
N GLU A 295 -6.53 -20.98 17.24
CA GLU A 295 -7.68 -21.30 16.40
C GLU A 295 -7.31 -21.40 14.91
N VAL A 296 -6.11 -20.92 14.53
CA VAL A 296 -5.67 -20.88 13.14
C VAL A 296 -5.36 -22.29 12.63
N GLN A 297 -6.00 -22.66 11.53
CA GLN A 297 -5.77 -23.92 10.84
C GLN A 297 -4.64 -23.82 9.82
N LEU A 298 -4.16 -24.94 9.28
CA LEU A 298 -3.20 -24.92 8.16
C LEU A 298 -3.82 -24.35 6.90
N PHE A 299 -5.09 -24.67 6.63
CA PHE A 299 -5.86 -24.25 5.46
C PHE A 299 -7.27 -23.85 5.87
N GLY A 300 -7.78 -22.78 5.29
CA GLY A 300 -9.14 -22.32 5.48
C GLY A 300 -9.36 -21.38 6.66
N SER A 301 -10.59 -20.93 6.81
CA SER A 301 -11.00 -20.01 7.86
C SER A 301 -10.97 -20.71 9.22
N ALA A 302 -10.44 -20.05 10.22
CA ALA A 302 -10.61 -20.45 11.61
C ALA A 302 -12.10 -20.55 11.96
N GLY A 303 -12.43 -21.27 13.04
CA GLY A 303 -13.80 -21.40 13.53
C GLY A 303 -14.46 -20.06 13.87
N ASP A 304 -15.50 -20.06 14.66
CA ASP A 304 -16.24 -18.84 15.02
C ASP A 304 -15.44 -17.93 15.98
N TRP A 305 -14.38 -17.31 15.44
CA TRP A 305 -13.55 -16.36 16.17
C TRP A 305 -14.20 -14.97 16.25
N GLN A 306 -15.23 -14.71 15.43
CA GLN A 306 -15.89 -13.39 15.35
C GLN A 306 -16.85 -13.12 16.51
N GLY A 307 -17.30 -14.16 17.21
CA GLY A 307 -18.20 -14.07 18.35
C GLY A 307 -17.52 -14.20 19.73
N ARG A 308 -16.18 -14.34 19.77
CA ARG A 308 -15.46 -14.69 21.00
C ARG A 308 -15.26 -13.49 21.92
N ILE A 309 -15.57 -13.69 23.21
CA ILE A 309 -15.27 -12.74 24.29
C ILE A 309 -14.15 -13.31 25.12
N GLU A 310 -13.01 -12.61 25.24
CA GLU A 310 -11.92 -12.97 26.14
C GLU A 310 -11.60 -11.79 27.07
N GLY A 311 -11.47 -12.06 28.35
CA GLY A 311 -11.12 -11.05 29.37
C GLY A 311 -12.07 -9.85 29.46
N GLY A 312 -13.33 -10.00 29.06
CA GLY A 312 -14.31 -8.92 29.02
C GLY A 312 -14.22 -8.03 27.74
N VAL A 313 -13.30 -8.33 26.83
CA VAL A 313 -13.17 -7.64 25.54
C VAL A 313 -13.82 -8.50 24.45
N TYR A 314 -14.82 -7.92 23.78
CA TYR A 314 -15.50 -8.57 22.65
C TYR A 314 -14.62 -8.47 21.41
N LEU A 315 -13.88 -9.55 21.10
CA LEU A 315 -13.00 -9.59 19.92
C LEU A 315 -13.78 -9.64 18.59
N GLY A 316 -15.06 -10.05 18.62
CA GLY A 316 -15.87 -10.25 17.44
C GLY A 316 -16.33 -8.98 16.72
N THR A 317 -16.66 -7.90 17.44
CA THR A 317 -17.09 -6.61 16.82
C THR A 317 -15.93 -5.91 16.12
N PHE A 318 -14.73 -6.03 16.68
CA PHE A 318 -13.49 -5.52 16.08
C PHE A 318 -12.89 -6.48 15.05
N ALA A 319 -13.44 -7.67 14.89
CA ALA A 319 -12.98 -8.68 13.96
C ALA A 319 -13.19 -8.31 12.47
N ARG A 320 -13.93 -7.26 12.17
CA ARG A 320 -13.90 -6.64 10.84
C ARG A 320 -12.52 -6.04 10.55
N SER A 321 -11.76 -5.66 11.58
CA SER A 321 -10.41 -5.14 11.49
C SER A 321 -9.55 -5.65 12.65
N VAL A 322 -9.20 -6.96 12.65
CA VAL A 322 -8.13 -7.45 13.52
C VAL A 322 -6.86 -6.64 13.24
N ASP A 323 -6.37 -5.89 14.24
CA ASP A 323 -5.23 -4.99 14.11
C ASP A 323 -3.90 -5.74 13.98
N ASN A 324 -3.88 -6.73 13.11
CA ASN A 324 -2.71 -7.53 12.73
C ASN A 324 -2.99 -8.20 11.39
N THR A 325 -2.35 -7.73 10.34
CA THR A 325 -2.54 -8.25 8.98
C THR A 325 -2.17 -9.73 8.87
N MET A 326 -1.07 -10.17 9.47
CA MET A 326 -0.62 -11.56 9.36
C MET A 326 -1.59 -12.51 10.06
N LEU A 327 -2.04 -12.14 11.26
CA LEU A 327 -3.06 -12.89 11.98
C LEU A 327 -4.40 -12.89 11.23
N LEU A 328 -4.80 -11.76 10.64
CA LEU A 328 -6.03 -11.67 9.86
C LEU A 328 -6.02 -12.59 8.63
N ILE A 329 -4.90 -12.67 7.92
CA ILE A 329 -4.71 -13.62 6.81
C ILE A 329 -4.77 -15.06 7.35
N ALA A 330 -4.12 -15.33 8.47
CA ALA A 330 -4.13 -16.65 9.11
C ALA A 330 -5.55 -17.09 9.50
N LEU A 331 -6.33 -16.22 10.14
CA LEU A 331 -7.70 -16.50 10.55
C LEU A 331 -8.66 -16.69 9.36
N ARG A 332 -8.41 -16.01 8.25
CA ARG A 332 -9.26 -16.08 7.04
C ARG A 332 -8.93 -17.24 6.11
N PHE A 333 -7.66 -17.63 6.04
CA PHE A 333 -7.18 -18.56 5.00
C PHE A 333 -6.25 -19.65 5.53
N GLY A 334 -5.76 -19.53 6.77
CA GLY A 334 -4.82 -20.48 7.38
C GLY A 334 -3.35 -20.07 7.27
N TRP A 335 -2.47 -20.90 7.85
CA TRP A 335 -1.02 -20.63 7.93
C TRP A 335 -0.31 -20.68 6.58
N VAL A 336 -0.72 -21.56 5.66
CA VAL A 336 -0.03 -21.70 4.36
C VAL A 336 -0.13 -20.43 3.52
N PRO A 337 -1.28 -19.74 3.39
CA PRO A 337 -1.35 -18.41 2.78
C PRO A 337 -0.46 -17.36 3.45
N VAL A 338 -0.34 -17.37 4.78
CA VAL A 338 0.58 -16.47 5.51
C VAL A 338 2.03 -16.72 5.12
N LEU A 339 2.44 -18.00 4.98
CA LEU A 339 3.81 -18.34 4.55
C LEU A 339 4.10 -17.82 3.14
N LEU A 340 3.14 -17.90 2.21
CA LEU A 340 3.30 -17.37 0.86
C LEU A 340 3.47 -15.85 0.84
N VAL A 341 2.65 -15.12 1.62
CA VAL A 341 2.79 -13.67 1.78
C VAL A 341 4.11 -13.32 2.46
N SER A 342 4.50 -14.06 3.50
CA SER A 342 5.77 -13.87 4.20
C SER A 342 6.96 -14.12 3.25
N ALA A 343 6.90 -15.13 2.40
CA ALA A 343 7.94 -15.40 1.40
C ALA A 343 8.09 -14.24 0.40
N LEU A 344 6.98 -13.63 -0.06
CA LEU A 344 7.04 -12.40 -0.86
C LEU A 344 7.78 -11.28 -0.10
N LEU A 345 7.42 -11.04 1.16
CA LEU A 345 8.06 -10.00 1.98
C LEU A 345 9.55 -10.28 2.20
N VAL A 346 9.93 -11.54 2.42
CA VAL A 346 11.34 -11.96 2.52
C VAL A 346 12.09 -11.66 1.22
N VAL A 347 11.51 -11.93 0.05
CA VAL A 347 12.13 -11.56 -1.24
C VAL A 347 12.39 -10.07 -1.32
N LEU A 348 11.43 -9.22 -0.90
CA LEU A 348 11.60 -7.76 -0.92
C LEU A 348 12.67 -7.28 0.06
N VAL A 349 12.74 -7.87 1.26
CA VAL A 349 13.82 -7.59 2.24
C VAL A 349 15.18 -8.00 1.66
N LEU A 350 15.28 -9.19 1.08
CA LEU A 350 16.53 -9.64 0.44
C LEU A 350 16.94 -8.75 -0.74
N ASN A 351 15.99 -8.23 -1.51
CA ASN A 351 16.29 -7.27 -2.57
C ASN A 351 16.86 -5.96 -1.98
N LEU A 352 16.29 -5.45 -0.91
CA LEU A 352 16.82 -4.27 -0.20
C LEU A 352 18.24 -4.51 0.31
N LEU A 353 18.48 -5.65 0.98
CA LEU A 353 19.80 -6.01 1.53
C LEU A 353 20.86 -6.23 0.44
N ARG A 354 20.45 -6.70 -0.75
CA ARG A 354 21.33 -6.84 -1.91
C ARG A 354 21.60 -5.53 -2.66
N GLY A 355 21.12 -4.40 -2.13
CA GLY A 355 21.32 -3.09 -2.75
C GLY A 355 20.39 -2.80 -3.95
N ARG A 356 19.38 -3.63 -4.21
CA ARG A 356 18.34 -3.36 -5.21
C ARG A 356 17.31 -2.38 -4.67
N THR A 357 17.80 -1.18 -4.33
CA THR A 357 17.01 -0.16 -3.65
C THR A 357 16.21 0.67 -4.66
N ASN A 358 14.93 0.79 -4.39
CA ASN A 358 14.02 1.70 -5.08
C ASN A 358 12.93 2.17 -4.10
N PRO A 359 12.19 3.26 -4.39
CA PRO A 359 11.19 3.79 -3.47
C PRO A 359 10.12 2.76 -3.06
N ALA A 360 9.68 1.89 -3.97
CA ALA A 360 8.64 0.90 -3.68
C ALA A 360 9.14 -0.20 -2.74
N THR A 361 10.36 -0.73 -2.96
CA THR A 361 10.95 -1.73 -2.05
C THR A 361 11.11 -1.18 -0.64
N ILE A 362 11.64 0.05 -0.50
CA ILE A 362 11.80 0.68 0.81
C ILE A 362 10.44 0.91 1.46
N ALA A 363 9.47 1.45 0.71
CA ALA A 363 8.13 1.69 1.21
C ALA A 363 7.49 0.42 1.80
N VAL A 364 7.53 -0.71 1.09
CA VAL A 364 6.93 -1.97 1.57
C VAL A 364 7.70 -2.55 2.75
N VAL A 365 9.03 -2.61 2.69
CA VAL A 365 9.86 -3.18 3.76
C VAL A 365 9.70 -2.39 5.06
N CYS A 366 9.62 -1.06 4.99
CA CYS A 366 9.42 -0.22 6.17
C CYS A 366 8.00 -0.32 6.76
N GLN A 367 7.04 -0.97 6.08
CA GLN A 367 5.73 -1.29 6.64
C GLN A 367 5.69 -2.61 7.41
N LEU A 368 6.76 -3.40 7.46
CA LEU A 368 6.77 -4.65 8.23
C LEU A 368 6.25 -4.50 9.67
N PRO A 369 6.64 -3.47 10.45
CA PRO A 369 6.05 -3.25 11.77
C PRO A 369 4.53 -3.02 11.73
N ALA A 370 4.03 -2.33 10.71
CA ALA A 370 2.61 -2.07 10.56
C ALA A 370 1.81 -3.35 10.26
N LEU A 371 2.37 -4.30 9.53
CA LEU A 371 1.68 -5.56 9.22
C LEU A 371 1.36 -6.41 10.47
N PHE A 372 2.08 -6.20 11.57
CA PHE A 372 1.82 -6.83 12.85
C PHE A 372 0.96 -5.98 13.81
N ALA A 373 0.61 -4.76 13.43
CA ALA A 373 -0.09 -3.81 14.28
C ALA A 373 -1.32 -3.16 13.62
N VAL A 374 -1.59 -3.45 12.36
CA VAL A 374 -2.69 -2.85 11.58
C VAL A 374 -3.29 -3.87 10.61
N ALA A 375 -4.60 -3.79 10.41
CA ALA A 375 -5.28 -4.51 9.34
C ALA A 375 -5.07 -3.83 7.97
N LEU A 376 -5.18 -4.62 6.89
CA LEU A 376 -5.23 -4.10 5.52
C LEU A 376 -6.64 -3.53 5.23
N ILE A 377 -6.92 -2.38 5.81
CA ILE A 377 -8.19 -1.69 5.66
C ILE A 377 -8.12 -0.59 4.59
N THR A 378 -9.25 -0.24 4.04
CA THR A 378 -9.45 0.83 3.06
C THR A 378 -8.43 0.77 1.90
N GLN A 379 -8.01 1.92 1.34
CA GLN A 379 -7.03 1.98 0.25
C GLN A 379 -5.60 1.59 0.66
N PHE A 380 -5.29 1.54 1.97
CA PHE A 380 -3.96 1.15 2.47
C PHE A 380 -3.56 -0.24 1.96
N GLY A 381 -4.47 -1.22 2.03
CA GLY A 381 -4.22 -2.56 1.52
C GLY A 381 -3.90 -2.57 0.03
N SER A 382 -4.73 -1.90 -0.78
CA SER A 382 -4.52 -1.81 -2.24
C SER A 382 -3.22 -1.09 -2.59
N PHE A 383 -2.86 -0.04 -1.86
CA PHE A 383 -1.60 0.68 -2.08
C PHE A 383 -0.39 -0.17 -1.72
N LEU A 384 -0.40 -0.86 -0.58
CA LEU A 384 0.68 -1.75 -0.16
C LEU A 384 0.95 -2.84 -1.19
N TRP A 385 -0.10 -3.52 -1.66
CA TRP A 385 0.04 -4.60 -2.65
C TRP A 385 0.45 -4.07 -4.03
N PHE A 386 -0.05 -2.92 -4.45
CA PHE A 386 0.45 -2.24 -5.64
C PHE A 386 1.95 -1.96 -5.52
N LEU A 387 2.40 -1.43 -4.39
CA LEU A 387 3.81 -1.15 -4.15
C LEU A 387 4.66 -2.42 -4.08
N ALA A 388 4.14 -3.52 -3.57
CA ALA A 388 4.84 -4.81 -3.61
C ALA A 388 5.06 -5.27 -5.05
N GLY A 389 4.04 -5.19 -5.92
CA GLY A 389 4.16 -5.48 -7.34
C GLY A 389 5.14 -4.54 -8.05
N LEU A 390 5.05 -3.24 -7.77
CA LEU A 390 5.95 -2.22 -8.30
C LEU A 390 7.42 -2.46 -7.88
N ALA A 391 7.65 -2.86 -6.63
CA ALA A 391 8.98 -3.18 -6.11
C ALA A 391 9.62 -4.36 -6.85
N VAL A 392 8.83 -5.41 -7.13
CA VAL A 392 9.27 -6.57 -7.91
C VAL A 392 9.57 -6.17 -9.35
N ALA A 393 8.68 -5.38 -10.00
CA ALA A 393 8.92 -4.87 -11.35
C ALA A 393 10.21 -4.06 -11.45
N TRP A 394 10.39 -3.14 -10.50
CA TRP A 394 11.57 -2.27 -10.49
C TRP A 394 12.87 -3.03 -10.24
N SER A 395 12.85 -4.02 -9.34
CA SER A 395 14.02 -4.89 -9.10
C SER A 395 14.40 -5.70 -10.33
N ALA A 396 13.42 -6.24 -11.07
CA ALA A 396 13.66 -6.95 -12.32
C ALA A 396 14.33 -6.05 -13.39
N MET A 397 13.84 -4.80 -13.54
CA MET A 397 14.48 -3.82 -14.44
C MET A 397 15.92 -3.49 -14.04
N GLN A 398 16.23 -3.43 -12.75
CA GLN A 398 17.58 -3.19 -12.24
C GLN A 398 18.52 -4.36 -12.59
N ASP A 399 18.03 -5.60 -12.48
CA ASP A 399 18.78 -6.80 -12.86
C ASP A 399 19.10 -6.85 -14.35
N ASP A 400 18.11 -6.56 -15.20
CA ASP A 400 18.30 -6.53 -16.65
C ASP A 400 19.32 -5.45 -17.06
N ALA A 401 19.25 -4.26 -16.43
CA ALA A 401 20.22 -3.19 -16.65
C ALA A 401 21.64 -3.56 -16.17
N ALA A 402 21.77 -4.32 -15.09
CA ALA A 402 23.05 -4.81 -14.60
C ALA A 402 23.65 -5.88 -15.52
N ALA A 403 22.80 -6.83 -15.97
CA ALA A 403 23.20 -7.87 -16.91
C ALA A 403 23.68 -7.30 -18.26
N MET A 404 23.00 -6.25 -18.75
CA MET A 404 23.35 -5.57 -19.99
C MET A 404 24.70 -4.85 -19.87
N ARG A 405 24.98 -4.17 -18.75
CA ARG A 405 26.29 -3.55 -18.47
C ARG A 405 27.40 -4.61 -18.42
N GLY A 406 27.20 -5.69 -17.69
CA GLY A 406 28.21 -6.76 -17.61
C GLY A 406 28.55 -7.42 -18.97
N ARG A 407 27.60 -7.43 -19.92
CA ARG A 407 27.86 -7.88 -21.29
C ARG A 407 28.68 -6.90 -22.11
N LEU A 408 28.49 -5.61 -21.90
CA LEU A 408 29.22 -4.54 -22.59
C LEU A 408 30.65 -4.41 -22.05
N ASP A 409 30.87 -4.69 -20.78
CA ASP A 409 32.16 -4.63 -20.11
C ASP A 409 33.03 -5.88 -20.34
N GLN A 410 32.50 -6.95 -20.98
CA GLN A 410 33.29 -8.09 -21.39
C GLN A 410 34.26 -7.65 -22.51
N PRO A 411 35.60 -7.66 -22.27
CA PRO A 411 36.54 -7.13 -23.25
C PRO A 411 36.42 -7.88 -24.58
N LEU A 412 36.47 -7.12 -25.67
CA LEU A 412 36.56 -7.58 -27.07
C LEU A 412 37.72 -8.59 -27.31
N LEU A 413 38.56 -8.85 -26.32
CA LEU A 413 39.75 -9.73 -26.34
C LEU A 413 39.43 -11.21 -26.65
N ARG A 414 38.20 -11.69 -26.54
CA ARG A 414 37.83 -13.04 -26.95
C ARG A 414 37.47 -13.18 -28.42
N ARG A 415 37.44 -12.10 -29.21
CA ARG A 415 37.20 -12.18 -30.68
C ARG A 415 38.45 -12.27 -31.51
N LEU A 416 39.64 -12.27 -30.88
CA LEU A 416 40.94 -12.36 -31.57
C LEU A 416 41.74 -13.60 -31.13
N GLU A 417 41.07 -14.74 -30.88
CA GLU A 417 41.82 -15.99 -30.99
C GLU A 417 42.16 -16.19 -32.46
N PRO A 418 43.44 -16.16 -32.84
CA PRO A 418 43.83 -16.46 -34.20
C PRO A 418 43.41 -17.92 -34.47
N VAL A 419 42.67 -18.13 -35.52
CA VAL A 419 42.49 -19.47 -36.13
C VAL A 419 43.90 -19.99 -36.37
N GLY A 420 44.39 -20.72 -35.40
CA GLY A 420 45.72 -21.37 -35.47
C GLY A 420 45.78 -22.26 -36.69
N GLY A 421 46.72 -21.94 -37.53
CA GLY A 421 46.98 -22.60 -38.79
C GLY A 421 47.14 -24.10 -38.65
N ALA A 422 46.44 -24.81 -39.50
CA ALA A 422 46.82 -26.12 -39.92
C ALA A 422 48.20 -26.00 -40.61
N SER A 423 49.23 -26.55 -39.99
CA SER A 423 50.51 -26.83 -40.64
C SER A 423 50.65 -28.33 -40.80
N SER A 424 50.60 -28.71 -42.06
CA SER A 424 51.22 -29.87 -42.70
C SER A 424 51.83 -30.95 -41.79
#